data_89a838b2f35b84a54beafae2e4843a12
#
_entry.id   89a838b2f35b84a54beafae2e4843a12
#
_cell.length_a   1.000
_cell.length_b   1.000
_cell.length_c   1.000
_cell.angle_alpha   90.00
_cell.angle_beta   90.00
_cell.angle_gamma   90.00
#
_symmetry.space_group_name_H-M   'P 1'
#
loop_
_entity.id
_entity.type
_entity.pdbx_description
1 polymer ?
#
loop_
_entity_poly.entity_id
_entity_poly.type
_entity_poly.pdbx_seq_one_letter_code
_entity_poly.pdbx_strand_id
1 'polypeptide(L)'
;AAPRLVFTGRMDYRPNIDAVTWFAQAVMPKLRERVPAAQFAIVGAAPVAEVSRLAELPGVLVTGRVADTRPWLAYATIVVAPLLIGRGTQNKVLEGMAMARPVIATPEAFEGVQAMPERDILLATGVEQTIERIIDVLSGRHPDLGTAARRAVELRHDWSVTLARLDDLFPDDAEPDRPTVLASAGPALPPPEVAR
;
A
#
# COMPACT_ATOMS: atom_id res chain seq x y z
N ALA A 1 -14.04 17.20 3.73
CA ALA A 1 -14.22 16.05 2.83
C ALA A 1 -14.42 14.79 3.68
N ALA A 2 -15.16 13.81 3.17
CA ALA A 2 -15.36 12.53 3.86
C ALA A 2 -14.00 11.79 3.97
N PRO A 3 -13.62 11.31 5.16
CA PRO A 3 -12.38 10.56 5.31
C PRO A 3 -12.46 9.23 4.57
N ARG A 4 -11.43 8.94 3.76
CA ARG A 4 -11.34 7.74 2.93
C ARG A 4 -10.24 6.84 3.43
N LEU A 5 -10.62 5.66 3.87
CA LEU A 5 -9.74 4.56 4.24
C LEU A 5 -9.56 3.67 3.02
N VAL A 6 -8.33 3.30 2.68
CA VAL A 6 -8.05 2.52 1.46
C VAL A 6 -7.24 1.28 1.81
N PHE A 7 -7.67 0.14 1.27
CA PHE A 7 -6.91 -1.11 1.24
C PHE A 7 -6.66 -1.52 -0.21
N THR A 8 -5.43 -1.91 -0.54
CA THR A 8 -5.07 -2.40 -1.88
C THR A 8 -4.64 -3.86 -1.84
N GLY A 9 -5.01 -4.64 -2.87
CA GLY A 9 -4.55 -6.03 -2.99
C GLY A 9 -5.42 -6.88 -3.91
N ARG A 10 -5.00 -8.12 -4.14
CA ARG A 10 -5.83 -9.11 -4.83
C ARG A 10 -6.89 -9.65 -3.87
N MET A 11 -8.14 -9.67 -4.31
CA MET A 11 -9.28 -10.06 -3.49
C MET A 11 -9.71 -11.53 -3.68
N ASP A 12 -8.83 -12.34 -4.27
CA ASP A 12 -8.85 -13.80 -4.29
C ASP A 12 -7.75 -14.43 -3.39
N TYR A 13 -6.95 -13.59 -2.71
CA TYR A 13 -5.93 -14.03 -1.77
C TYR A 13 -6.48 -14.03 -0.34
N ARG A 14 -6.49 -15.20 0.31
CA ARG A 14 -7.17 -15.43 1.59
C ARG A 14 -6.84 -14.41 2.68
N PRO A 15 -5.56 -14.06 2.95
CA PRO A 15 -5.24 -13.03 3.94
C PRO A 15 -5.84 -11.65 3.64
N ASN A 16 -5.98 -11.28 2.37
CA ASN A 16 -6.64 -10.03 1.99
C ASN A 16 -8.16 -10.10 2.21
N ILE A 17 -8.78 -11.23 1.84
CA ILE A 17 -10.22 -11.47 2.04
C ILE A 17 -10.54 -11.35 3.53
N ASP A 18 -9.80 -12.04 4.39
CA ASP A 18 -10.01 -12.02 5.84
C ASP A 18 -9.83 -10.60 6.41
N ALA A 19 -8.80 -9.89 5.98
CA ALA A 19 -8.50 -8.54 6.42
C ALA A 19 -9.62 -7.55 6.07
N VAL A 20 -10.06 -7.53 4.80
CA VAL A 20 -11.09 -6.57 4.37
C VAL A 20 -12.46 -6.93 4.92
N THR A 21 -12.76 -8.21 5.08
CA THR A 21 -14.02 -8.69 5.70
C THR A 21 -14.07 -8.28 7.17
N TRP A 22 -13.01 -8.55 7.91
CA TRP A 22 -12.91 -8.14 9.31
C TRP A 22 -13.04 -6.61 9.46
N PHE A 23 -12.33 -5.84 8.64
CA PHE A 23 -12.37 -4.38 8.72
C PHE A 23 -13.75 -3.82 8.37
N ALA A 24 -14.37 -4.32 7.30
CA ALA A 24 -15.69 -3.89 6.87
C ALA A 24 -16.80 -4.24 7.86
N GLN A 25 -16.73 -5.42 8.49
CA GLN A 25 -17.79 -5.91 9.36
C GLN A 25 -17.60 -5.55 10.84
N ALA A 26 -16.36 -5.46 11.32
CA ALA A 26 -16.10 -5.22 12.74
C ALA A 26 -15.65 -3.78 13.04
N VAL A 27 -14.83 -3.16 12.17
CA VAL A 27 -14.30 -1.81 12.39
C VAL A 27 -15.23 -0.74 11.85
N MET A 28 -15.66 -0.85 10.58
CA MET A 28 -16.44 0.20 9.92
C MET A 28 -17.74 0.58 10.63
N PRO A 29 -18.58 -0.34 11.12
CA PRO A 29 -19.79 0.04 11.83
C PRO A 29 -19.52 0.95 13.05
N LYS A 30 -18.60 0.54 13.91
CA LYS A 30 -18.23 1.29 15.12
C LYS A 30 -17.49 2.60 14.79
N LEU A 31 -16.63 2.61 13.77
CA LEU A 31 -15.99 3.83 13.31
C LEU A 31 -17.03 4.84 12.83
N ARG A 32 -18.05 4.41 12.09
CA ARG A 32 -19.09 5.28 11.55
C ARG A 32 -20.04 5.84 12.63
N GLU A 33 -20.14 5.22 13.79
CA GLU A 33 -20.84 5.81 14.96
C GLU A 33 -20.14 7.12 15.39
N ARG A 34 -18.80 7.17 15.29
CA ARG A 34 -17.98 8.34 15.68
C ARG A 34 -17.68 9.26 14.50
N VAL A 35 -17.57 8.72 13.29
CA VAL A 35 -17.25 9.42 12.04
C VAL A 35 -18.22 8.98 10.94
N PRO A 36 -19.48 9.47 10.95
CA PRO A 36 -20.55 8.98 10.05
C PRO A 36 -20.21 9.03 8.55
N ALA A 37 -19.37 9.99 8.15
CA ALA A 37 -18.93 10.16 6.76
C ALA A 37 -17.79 9.25 6.33
N ALA A 38 -17.22 8.41 7.23
CA ALA A 38 -16.11 7.55 6.91
C ALA A 38 -16.46 6.56 5.78
N GLN A 39 -15.52 6.41 4.84
CA GLN A 39 -15.62 5.51 3.68
C GLN A 39 -14.45 4.54 3.68
N PHE A 40 -14.70 3.28 3.33
CA PHE A 40 -13.67 2.25 3.15
C PHE A 40 -13.69 1.76 1.71
N ALA A 41 -12.60 1.98 0.99
CA ALA A 41 -12.42 1.51 -0.39
C ALA A 41 -11.52 0.27 -0.41
N ILE A 42 -12.06 -0.83 -0.88
CA ILE A 42 -11.38 -2.11 -1.13
C ILE A 42 -11.00 -2.11 -2.61
N VAL A 43 -9.72 -1.85 -2.88
CA VAL A 43 -9.21 -1.62 -4.24
C VAL A 43 -8.38 -2.81 -4.71
N GLY A 44 -8.83 -3.46 -5.78
CA GLY A 44 -8.05 -4.53 -6.38
C GLY A 44 -8.82 -5.58 -7.15
N ALA A 45 -8.06 -6.43 -7.86
CA ALA A 45 -8.59 -7.40 -8.79
C ALA A 45 -9.20 -8.63 -8.12
N ALA A 46 -10.03 -9.35 -8.88
CA ALA A 46 -10.57 -10.67 -8.58
C ALA A 46 -11.34 -10.73 -7.23
N PRO A 47 -12.31 -9.82 -6.95
CA PRO A 47 -13.10 -9.95 -5.75
C PRO A 47 -13.96 -11.21 -5.80
N VAL A 48 -13.77 -12.08 -4.81
CA VAL A 48 -14.68 -13.23 -4.60
C VAL A 48 -16.05 -12.75 -4.13
N ALA A 49 -17.07 -13.61 -4.24
CA ALA A 49 -18.45 -13.25 -3.87
C ALA A 49 -18.56 -12.73 -2.43
N GLU A 50 -17.78 -13.26 -1.51
CA GLU A 50 -17.70 -12.81 -0.12
C GLU A 50 -17.27 -11.34 -0.03
N VAL A 51 -16.21 -10.94 -0.74
CA VAL A 51 -15.73 -9.56 -0.76
C VAL A 51 -16.69 -8.64 -1.52
N SER A 52 -17.23 -9.11 -2.65
CA SER A 52 -18.17 -8.30 -3.44
C SER A 52 -19.41 -7.88 -2.64
N ARG A 53 -19.93 -8.77 -1.77
CA ARG A 53 -21.06 -8.48 -0.89
C ARG A 53 -20.77 -7.41 0.17
N LEU A 54 -19.50 -7.15 0.50
CA LEU A 54 -19.16 -6.07 1.43
C LEU A 54 -19.55 -4.69 0.91
N ALA A 55 -19.73 -4.53 -0.41
CA ALA A 55 -20.24 -3.29 -1.00
C ALA A 55 -21.68 -2.93 -0.57
N GLU A 56 -22.43 -3.88 -0.02
CA GLU A 56 -23.76 -3.66 0.54
C GLU A 56 -23.72 -2.97 1.92
N LEU A 57 -22.54 -2.98 2.58
CA LEU A 57 -22.37 -2.35 3.88
C LEU A 57 -22.24 -0.83 3.76
N PRO A 58 -22.83 -0.04 4.67
CA PRO A 58 -22.76 1.41 4.64
C PRO A 58 -21.33 1.93 4.66
N GLY A 59 -20.97 2.74 3.65
CA GLY A 59 -19.65 3.36 3.54
C GLY A 59 -18.54 2.45 3.01
N VAL A 60 -18.85 1.25 2.52
CA VAL A 60 -17.89 0.33 1.89
C VAL A 60 -18.02 0.37 0.37
N LEU A 61 -16.89 0.49 -0.32
CA LEU A 61 -16.78 0.43 -1.78
C LEU A 61 -15.84 -0.71 -2.17
N VAL A 62 -16.27 -1.56 -3.08
CA VAL A 62 -15.43 -2.61 -3.70
C VAL A 62 -15.26 -2.26 -5.18
N THR A 63 -14.02 -1.96 -5.60
CA THR A 63 -13.79 -1.45 -6.96
C THR A 63 -13.66 -2.55 -8.02
N GLY A 64 -13.26 -3.76 -7.62
CA GLY A 64 -12.73 -4.72 -8.58
C GLY A 64 -11.38 -4.27 -9.16
N ARG A 65 -11.03 -4.79 -10.33
CA ARG A 65 -9.79 -4.42 -11.04
C ARG A 65 -9.83 -2.94 -11.43
N VAL A 66 -8.78 -2.22 -11.07
CA VAL A 66 -8.53 -0.85 -11.53
C VAL A 66 -7.31 -0.84 -12.44
N ALA A 67 -7.22 0.14 -13.35
CA ALA A 67 -6.07 0.29 -14.23
C ALA A 67 -4.82 0.71 -13.46
N ASP A 68 -5.00 1.53 -12.41
CA ASP A 68 -3.93 2.05 -11.57
C ASP A 68 -4.44 2.24 -10.14
N THR A 69 -3.68 1.76 -9.17
CA THR A 69 -3.98 1.91 -7.73
C THR A 69 -3.51 3.26 -7.16
N ARG A 70 -2.54 3.91 -7.82
CA ARG A 70 -1.94 5.16 -7.33
C ARG A 70 -2.94 6.29 -7.11
N PRO A 71 -3.93 6.55 -8.01
CA PRO A 71 -4.96 7.56 -7.74
C PRO A 71 -5.75 7.28 -6.46
N TRP A 72 -6.07 6.00 -6.19
CA TRP A 72 -6.80 5.60 -4.98
C TRP A 72 -5.99 5.87 -3.72
N LEU A 73 -4.70 5.55 -3.74
CA LEU A 73 -3.77 5.84 -2.66
C LEU A 73 -3.56 7.36 -2.51
N ALA A 74 -3.42 8.10 -3.62
CA ALA A 74 -3.26 9.56 -3.59
C ALA A 74 -4.45 10.28 -2.95
N TYR A 75 -5.67 9.77 -3.12
CA TYR A 75 -6.89 10.30 -2.51
C TYR A 75 -7.23 9.68 -1.15
N ALA A 76 -6.45 8.72 -0.68
CA ALA A 76 -6.66 8.16 0.65
C ALA A 76 -6.38 9.20 1.73
N THR A 77 -7.23 9.26 2.74
CA THR A 77 -6.91 9.95 4.00
C THR A 77 -5.96 9.08 4.83
N ILE A 78 -6.22 7.78 4.83
CA ILE A 78 -5.45 6.76 5.56
C ILE A 78 -5.41 5.50 4.70
N VAL A 79 -4.25 4.87 4.60
CA VAL A 79 -4.11 3.50 4.07
C VAL A 79 -4.15 2.53 5.24
N VAL A 80 -4.97 1.49 5.13
CA VAL A 80 -5.11 0.48 6.18
C VAL A 80 -4.62 -0.88 5.68
N ALA A 81 -3.85 -1.58 6.52
CA ALA A 81 -3.36 -2.92 6.24
C ALA A 81 -3.65 -3.85 7.45
N PRO A 82 -4.93 -4.21 7.68
CA PRO A 82 -5.36 -4.96 8.85
C PRO A 82 -5.23 -6.48 8.63
N LEU A 83 -4.06 -6.96 8.20
CA LEU A 83 -3.82 -8.37 7.96
C LEU A 83 -3.82 -9.14 9.29
N LEU A 84 -4.57 -10.20 9.38
CA LEU A 84 -4.58 -11.10 10.53
C LEU A 84 -3.44 -12.14 10.46
N ILE A 85 -2.94 -12.38 9.26
CA ILE A 85 -1.81 -13.25 8.96
C ILE A 85 -0.99 -12.53 7.88
N GLY A 86 0.29 -12.30 8.14
CA GLY A 86 1.25 -11.73 7.21
C GLY A 86 2.56 -12.51 7.27
N ARG A 87 3.22 -12.67 6.13
CA ARG A 87 4.61 -13.14 6.05
C ARG A 87 5.36 -12.30 5.03
N GLY A 88 6.54 -11.86 5.40
CA GLY A 88 7.38 -11.05 4.55
C GLY A 88 6.83 -9.63 4.30
N THR A 89 7.55 -8.88 3.50
CA THR A 89 7.24 -7.48 3.22
C THR A 89 5.90 -7.30 2.51
N GLN A 90 5.03 -6.50 3.07
CA GLN A 90 3.71 -6.21 2.51
C GLN A 90 3.76 -4.98 1.60
N ASN A 91 3.74 -5.21 0.27
CA ASN A 91 3.81 -4.13 -0.72
C ASN A 91 2.76 -3.03 -0.50
N LYS A 92 1.54 -3.39 -0.10
CA LYS A 92 0.47 -2.42 0.17
C LYS A 92 0.81 -1.41 1.27
N VAL A 93 1.62 -1.84 2.25
CA VAL A 93 2.15 -0.95 3.30
C VAL A 93 3.15 0.02 2.70
N LEU A 94 4.14 -0.50 1.95
CA LEU A 94 5.16 0.32 1.29
C LEU A 94 4.55 1.27 0.24
N GLU A 95 3.56 0.81 -0.53
CA GLU A 95 2.85 1.65 -1.51
C GLU A 95 2.14 2.83 -0.82
N GLY A 96 1.44 2.57 0.29
CA GLY A 96 0.79 3.63 1.08
C GLY A 96 1.80 4.64 1.63
N MET A 97 2.90 4.16 2.18
CA MET A 97 4.00 4.97 2.70
C MET A 97 4.66 5.79 1.58
N ALA A 98 4.98 5.17 0.43
CA ALA A 98 5.57 5.84 -0.73
C ALA A 98 4.68 6.95 -1.30
N MET A 99 3.35 6.81 -1.18
CA MET A 99 2.40 7.85 -1.57
C MET A 99 2.20 8.93 -0.50
N ALA A 100 3.08 8.98 0.50
CA ALA A 100 3.02 9.94 1.62
C ALA A 100 1.67 9.92 2.33
N ARG A 101 1.05 8.75 2.48
CA ARG A 101 -0.20 8.60 3.23
C ARG A 101 0.08 8.07 4.63
N PRO A 102 -0.66 8.52 5.64
CA PRO A 102 -0.71 7.84 6.92
C PRO A 102 -1.08 6.38 6.71
N VAL A 103 -0.29 5.47 7.28
CA VAL A 103 -0.55 4.03 7.23
C VAL A 103 -0.84 3.50 8.62
N ILE A 104 -1.94 2.75 8.75
CA ILE A 104 -2.27 2.01 9.95
C ILE A 104 -2.24 0.52 9.60
N ALA A 105 -1.39 -0.24 10.27
CA ALA A 105 -1.17 -1.64 9.99
C ALA A 105 -1.27 -2.48 11.27
N THR A 106 -1.56 -3.75 11.11
CA THR A 106 -1.34 -4.73 12.18
C THR A 106 0.14 -5.10 12.30
N PRO A 107 0.60 -5.62 13.43
CA PRO A 107 1.96 -6.15 13.57
C PRO A 107 2.30 -7.17 12.47
N GLU A 108 1.35 -8.02 12.07
CA GLU A 108 1.48 -9.02 11.02
C GLU A 108 1.70 -8.40 9.64
N ALA A 109 1.05 -7.27 9.36
CA ALA A 109 1.26 -6.54 8.11
C ALA A 109 2.55 -5.71 8.13
N PHE A 110 3.07 -5.41 9.29
CA PHE A 110 4.31 -4.66 9.49
C PHE A 110 5.56 -5.54 9.39
N GLU A 111 5.43 -6.85 9.53
CA GLU A 111 6.56 -7.78 9.43
C GLU A 111 7.35 -7.56 8.12
N GLY A 112 8.66 -7.37 8.22
CA GLY A 112 9.55 -7.11 7.08
C GLY A 112 9.53 -5.68 6.54
N VAL A 113 8.77 -4.78 7.13
CA VAL A 113 8.79 -3.35 6.80
C VAL A 113 9.82 -2.62 7.68
N GLN A 114 10.82 -2.01 7.06
CA GLN A 114 11.85 -1.26 7.77
C GLN A 114 11.37 0.18 8.02
N ALA A 115 10.56 0.37 9.05
CA ALA A 115 10.03 1.66 9.46
C ALA A 115 9.99 1.74 10.99
N MET A 116 9.82 2.93 11.55
CA MET A 116 9.70 3.13 13.00
C MET A 116 8.21 3.33 13.36
N PRO A 117 7.63 2.42 14.16
CA PRO A 117 6.29 2.65 14.72
C PRO A 117 6.19 4.01 15.42
N GLU A 118 4.99 4.57 15.43
CA GLU A 118 4.61 5.89 15.98
C GLU A 118 5.22 7.09 15.23
N ARG A 119 6.25 6.90 14.43
CA ARG A 119 6.87 7.97 13.62
C ARG A 119 6.57 7.85 12.13
N ASP A 120 6.78 6.65 11.57
CA ASP A 120 6.66 6.40 10.12
C ASP A 120 5.37 5.64 9.78
N ILE A 121 4.81 4.92 10.75
CA ILE A 121 3.64 4.06 10.62
C ILE A 121 2.97 3.91 11.98
N LEU A 122 1.65 3.76 12.01
CA LEU A 122 0.92 3.42 13.24
C LEU A 122 0.56 1.94 13.24
N LEU A 123 0.79 1.29 14.38
CA LEU A 123 0.37 -0.09 14.58
C LEU A 123 -0.91 -0.13 15.42
N ALA A 124 -1.78 -1.09 15.08
CA ALA A 124 -3.02 -1.31 15.79
C ALA A 124 -3.39 -2.80 15.82
N THR A 125 -3.90 -3.26 16.96
CA THR A 125 -4.45 -4.60 17.14
C THR A 125 -5.90 -4.51 17.61
N GLY A 126 -6.78 -5.33 16.99
CA GLY A 126 -8.19 -5.34 17.33
C GLY A 126 -8.94 -4.08 16.90
N VAL A 127 -10.24 -4.07 17.17
CA VAL A 127 -11.17 -3.06 16.65
C VAL A 127 -10.97 -1.70 17.31
N GLU A 128 -10.91 -1.68 18.62
CA GLU A 128 -10.88 -0.45 19.43
C GLU A 128 -9.60 0.36 19.14
N GLN A 129 -8.44 -0.28 19.18
CA GLN A 129 -7.18 0.39 18.89
C GLN A 129 -7.11 0.88 17.44
N THR A 130 -7.62 0.10 16.49
CA THR A 130 -7.69 0.53 15.09
C THR A 130 -8.52 1.80 14.93
N ILE A 131 -9.68 1.88 15.60
CA ILE A 131 -10.53 3.08 15.58
C ILE A 131 -9.84 4.27 16.23
N GLU A 132 -9.20 4.08 17.37
CA GLU A 132 -8.46 5.14 18.05
C GLU A 132 -7.34 5.71 17.17
N ARG A 133 -6.54 4.86 16.53
CA ARG A 133 -5.50 5.30 15.59
C ARG A 133 -6.06 6.08 14.40
N ILE A 134 -7.19 5.62 13.84
CA ILE A 134 -7.87 6.34 12.77
C ILE A 134 -8.29 7.73 13.25
N ILE A 135 -8.90 7.84 14.41
CA ILE A 135 -9.36 9.10 14.97
C ILE A 135 -8.19 10.03 15.31
N ASP A 136 -7.09 9.49 15.81
CA ASP A 136 -5.86 10.26 16.08
C ASP A 136 -5.32 10.92 14.81
N VAL A 137 -5.27 10.18 13.71
CA VAL A 137 -4.87 10.74 12.41
C VAL A 137 -5.88 11.80 11.94
N LEU A 138 -7.18 11.51 12.02
CA LEU A 138 -8.24 12.43 11.55
C LEU A 138 -8.30 13.72 12.40
N SER A 139 -7.91 13.66 13.66
CA SER A 139 -7.82 14.83 14.56
C SER A 139 -6.52 15.63 14.41
N GLY A 140 -5.62 15.21 13.51
CA GLY A 140 -4.37 15.90 13.26
C GLY A 140 -3.27 15.65 14.31
N ARG A 141 -3.38 14.60 15.12
CA ARG A 141 -2.33 14.27 16.13
C ARG A 141 -1.03 13.77 15.50
N HIS A 142 -1.07 13.35 14.24
CA HIS A 142 0.08 12.85 13.50
C HIS A 142 0.28 13.61 12.17
N PRO A 143 0.54 14.93 12.20
CA PRO A 143 0.54 15.76 11.00
C PRO A 143 1.63 15.36 9.99
N ASP A 144 2.75 14.87 10.48
CA ASP A 144 3.92 14.53 9.65
C ASP A 144 4.01 13.05 9.27
N LEU A 145 3.06 12.21 9.73
CA LEU A 145 3.13 10.75 9.58
C LEU A 145 3.30 10.32 8.10
N GLY A 146 2.53 10.90 7.20
CA GLY A 146 2.63 10.56 5.77
C GLY A 146 3.98 10.96 5.16
N THR A 147 4.51 12.13 5.51
CA THR A 147 5.82 12.61 5.05
C THR A 147 6.95 11.74 5.62
N ALA A 148 6.88 11.39 6.91
CA ALA A 148 7.84 10.50 7.57
C ALA A 148 7.79 9.08 6.97
N ALA A 149 6.58 8.57 6.68
CA ALA A 149 6.37 7.29 6.01
C ALA A 149 7.10 7.23 4.67
N ARG A 150 6.89 8.23 3.81
CA ARG A 150 7.54 8.31 2.50
C ARG A 150 9.07 8.36 2.64
N ARG A 151 9.59 9.19 3.52
CA ARG A 151 11.02 9.29 3.76
C ARG A 151 11.62 7.96 4.23
N ALA A 152 10.91 7.19 5.04
CA ALA A 152 11.36 5.88 5.48
C ALA A 152 11.49 4.90 4.32
N VAL A 153 10.54 4.92 3.36
CA VAL A 153 10.60 4.09 2.14
C VAL A 153 11.77 4.50 1.26
N GLU A 154 11.93 5.80 0.98
CA GLU A 154 13.03 6.32 0.15
C GLU A 154 14.41 5.96 0.72
N LEU A 155 14.56 5.97 2.05
CA LEU A 155 15.84 5.66 2.70
C LEU A 155 16.15 4.16 2.84
N ARG A 156 15.15 3.29 2.85
CA ARG A 156 15.35 1.88 3.27
C ARG A 156 14.83 0.84 2.29
N HIS A 157 13.92 1.24 1.39
CA HIS A 157 13.27 0.35 0.44
C HIS A 157 13.47 0.77 -1.02
N ASP A 158 14.28 1.80 -1.27
CA ASP A 158 14.68 2.16 -2.63
C ASP A 158 15.59 1.08 -3.22
N TRP A 159 15.43 0.81 -4.51
CA TRP A 159 16.22 -0.20 -5.21
C TRP A 159 17.71 0.14 -5.21
N SER A 160 18.08 1.41 -5.31
CA SER A 160 19.48 1.86 -5.26
C SER A 160 20.12 1.50 -3.92
N VAL A 161 19.42 1.68 -2.81
CA VAL A 161 19.89 1.32 -1.46
C VAL A 161 19.98 -0.20 -1.29
N THR A 162 19.02 -0.93 -1.87
CA THR A 162 19.00 -2.40 -1.76
C THR A 162 20.07 -3.04 -2.63
N LEU A 163 20.30 -2.51 -3.84
CA LEU A 163 21.29 -3.03 -4.78
C LEU A 163 22.72 -2.69 -4.34
N ALA A 164 22.96 -1.51 -3.74
CA ALA A 164 24.27 -1.16 -3.20
C ALA A 164 24.80 -2.19 -2.18
N ARG A 165 23.92 -2.90 -1.48
CA ARG A 165 24.30 -4.01 -0.58
C ARG A 165 24.71 -5.28 -1.33
N LEU A 166 24.31 -5.44 -2.59
CA LEU A 166 24.77 -6.56 -3.43
C LEU A 166 26.18 -6.30 -3.93
N ASP A 167 26.55 -5.05 -4.20
CA ASP A 167 27.91 -4.69 -4.61
C ASP A 167 28.95 -5.08 -3.53
N ASP A 168 28.56 -5.00 -2.23
CA ASP A 168 29.39 -5.46 -1.11
C ASP A 168 29.60 -6.99 -1.10
N LEU A 169 28.66 -7.75 -1.69
CA LEU A 169 28.74 -9.22 -1.77
C LEU A 169 29.48 -9.71 -3.01
N PHE A 170 29.67 -8.84 -4.00
CA PHE A 170 30.43 -9.10 -5.22
C PHE A 170 31.49 -8.01 -5.36
N PRO A 171 32.54 -8.03 -4.50
CA PRO A 171 33.66 -7.11 -4.71
C PRO A 171 34.21 -7.35 -6.10
N ASP A 172 34.49 -6.27 -6.82
CA ASP A 172 35.05 -6.26 -8.17
C ASP A 172 36.44 -6.96 -8.20
N ASP A 173 36.44 -8.28 -8.08
CA ASP A 173 37.58 -9.12 -8.43
C ASP A 173 37.38 -9.64 -9.86
N ALA A 174 38.07 -9.00 -10.78
CA ALA A 174 38.13 -9.28 -12.21
C ALA A 174 37.17 -8.45 -13.09
N GLU A 175 37.73 -7.44 -13.73
CA GLU A 175 37.29 -7.03 -15.06
C GLU A 175 37.32 -8.25 -15.99
N PRO A 176 36.16 -8.83 -16.36
CA PRO A 176 36.14 -9.63 -17.57
C PRO A 176 36.14 -8.63 -18.72
N ASP A 177 37.15 -8.77 -19.55
CA ASP A 177 37.28 -8.15 -20.87
C ASP A 177 35.88 -8.00 -21.53
N ARG A 178 35.28 -6.82 -21.43
CA ARG A 178 34.02 -6.53 -22.07
C ARG A 178 34.27 -6.49 -23.55
N PRO A 179 33.73 -7.46 -24.35
CA PRO A 179 33.83 -7.32 -25.78
C PRO A 179 33.16 -5.99 -26.16
N THR A 180 33.88 -5.12 -26.79
CA THR A 180 33.39 -3.86 -27.36
C THR A 180 32.30 -4.24 -28.40
N VAL A 181 31.05 -4.24 -28.00
CA VAL A 181 29.94 -4.36 -28.94
C VAL A 181 29.92 -3.06 -29.73
N LEU A 182 30.50 -3.11 -30.93
CA LEU A 182 30.34 -2.07 -31.93
C LEU A 182 28.85 -1.78 -32.10
N ALA A 183 28.43 -0.60 -31.69
CA ALA A 183 27.08 -0.10 -31.92
C ALA A 183 26.86 0.06 -33.43
N SER A 184 26.34 -0.98 -34.08
CA SER A 184 25.74 -0.84 -35.40
C SER A 184 24.38 -0.17 -35.22
N ALA A 185 24.31 1.12 -35.52
CA ALA A 185 23.06 1.84 -35.67
C ALA A 185 22.23 1.20 -36.79
N GLY A 186 21.26 0.38 -36.39
CA GLY A 186 20.21 -0.08 -37.29
C GLY A 186 19.26 1.09 -37.64
N PRO A 187 18.67 1.11 -38.83
CA PRO A 187 17.82 2.21 -39.28
C PRO A 187 16.56 2.32 -38.40
N ALA A 188 16.21 3.57 -38.05
CA ALA A 188 15.02 3.91 -37.30
C ALA A 188 13.75 3.37 -37.95
N LEU A 189 12.91 2.68 -37.20
CA LEU A 189 11.59 2.25 -37.61
C LEU A 189 10.66 3.46 -37.82
N PRO A 190 9.88 3.51 -38.89
CA PRO A 190 8.91 4.59 -39.10
C PRO A 190 7.75 4.49 -38.11
N PRO A 191 7.09 5.64 -37.79
CA PRO A 191 5.96 5.64 -36.87
C PRO A 191 4.76 4.88 -37.44
N PRO A 192 3.88 4.30 -36.58
CA PRO A 192 2.70 3.59 -37.06
C PRO A 192 1.69 4.54 -37.69
N GLU A 193 1.17 4.16 -38.88
CA GLU A 193 0.07 4.84 -39.56
C GLU A 193 -1.21 4.77 -38.69
N VAL A 194 -1.79 5.94 -38.41
CA VAL A 194 -3.12 6.05 -37.81
C VAL A 194 -4.15 5.86 -38.90
N ALA A 195 -4.82 4.71 -38.93
CA ALA A 195 -5.97 4.48 -39.79
C ALA A 195 -7.12 5.42 -39.37
N ARG A 196 -7.66 6.10 -40.35
CA ARG A 196 -8.87 6.96 -40.27
C ARG A 196 -10.14 6.14 -40.16
#